data_18a3454030f1ef5f6a38ab6b9a2e8dc7
#
_entry.id   18a3454030f1ef5f6a38ab6b9a2e8dc7
#
_cell.length_a   1.000
_cell.length_b   1.000
_cell.length_c   1.000
_cell.angle_alpha   90.00
_cell.angle_beta   90.00
_cell.angle_gamma   90.00
#
_symmetry.space_group_name_H-M   'P 1'
#
loop_
_entity.id
_entity.type
_entity.pdbx_description
1 polymer ?
#
loop_
_entity_poly.entity_id
_entity_poly.type
_entity_poly.pdbx_seq_one_letter_code
_entity_poly.pdbx_strand_id
1 'polypeptide(L)'
;MIDAPPSMPPERVITQKLVACGLDRGAVSVVWQDELQSIEIVIRRNARASSDQFSCIHKAAATEIVTFEEQSLQSAYSDYTVELYRPRMIAETKAAVTKLGLLNDFPKRSHYTDLREYAGALEQHCGLMAGSVLRVSGDSVSFDPPRETGPMVFTRKYEKILAVVMYATAVGDLEKFGFIGNAAVADTAGNR
;
A
#
# COMPACT_ATOMS: atom_id res chain seq x y z
N MET A 1 28.44 9.98 38.29
CA MET A 1 27.61 9.50 37.13
C MET A 1 27.45 10.69 36.22
N ILE A 2 27.93 10.61 34.98
CA ILE A 2 27.71 11.65 33.98
C ILE A 2 26.41 11.28 33.33
N ASP A 3 25.33 12.02 33.64
CA ASP A 3 24.06 11.85 32.97
C ASP A 3 24.25 12.10 31.44
N ALA A 4 23.98 11.11 30.63
CA ALA A 4 23.99 11.30 29.18
C ALA A 4 22.98 12.40 28.83
N PRO A 5 23.31 13.34 27.93
CA PRO A 5 22.37 14.38 27.55
C PRO A 5 21.09 13.72 26.97
N PRO A 6 19.90 14.29 27.27
CA PRO A 6 18.64 13.73 26.80
C PRO A 6 18.67 13.59 25.29
N SER A 7 18.24 12.42 24.78
CA SER A 7 18.19 12.16 23.33
C SER A 7 17.27 13.18 22.66
N MET A 8 17.69 13.68 21.50
CA MET A 8 16.89 14.63 20.72
C MET A 8 15.56 13.97 20.31
N PRO A 9 14.41 14.68 20.42
CA PRO A 9 13.13 14.15 19.98
C PRO A 9 13.17 13.70 18.50
N PRO A 10 12.53 12.56 18.14
CA PRO A 10 12.54 12.03 16.79
C PRO A 10 12.11 13.03 15.72
N GLU A 11 11.09 13.84 16.00
CA GLU A 11 10.57 14.88 15.11
C GLU A 11 11.66 15.91 14.75
N ARG A 12 12.49 16.25 15.71
CA ARG A 12 13.59 17.20 15.53
C ARG A 12 14.72 16.63 14.68
N VAL A 13 15.02 15.34 14.86
CA VAL A 13 16.00 14.60 14.05
C VAL A 13 15.52 14.50 12.59
N ILE A 14 14.25 14.14 12.38
CA ILE A 14 13.64 14.03 11.05
C ILE A 14 13.66 15.41 10.37
N THR A 15 13.22 16.47 11.08
CA THR A 15 13.23 17.83 10.54
C THR A 15 14.63 18.24 10.07
N GLN A 16 15.67 17.99 10.86
CA GLN A 16 17.04 18.29 10.47
C GLN A 16 17.50 17.55 9.22
N LYS A 17 17.15 16.27 9.10
CA LYS A 17 17.47 15.46 7.91
C LYS A 17 16.73 15.97 6.68
N LEU A 18 15.46 16.37 6.80
CA LEU A 18 14.67 16.93 5.70
C LEU A 18 15.23 18.28 5.22
N VAL A 19 15.66 19.14 6.14
CA VAL A 19 16.37 20.38 5.79
C VAL A 19 17.71 20.09 5.10
N ALA A 20 18.43 19.05 5.53
CA ALA A 20 19.65 18.61 4.86
C ALA A 20 19.38 18.06 3.43
N CYS A 21 18.16 17.62 3.13
CA CYS A 21 17.72 17.28 1.77
C CYS A 21 17.43 18.53 0.90
N GLY A 22 17.59 19.74 1.44
CA GLY A 22 17.35 20.99 0.73
C GLY A 22 15.93 21.55 0.87
N LEU A 23 15.11 21.01 1.76
CA LEU A 23 13.78 21.55 2.02
C LEU A 23 13.84 22.78 2.93
N ASP A 24 12.95 23.73 2.71
CA ASP A 24 12.81 24.89 3.59
C ASP A 24 12.23 24.44 4.95
N ARG A 25 12.94 24.78 6.03
CA ARG A 25 12.54 24.40 7.39
C ARG A 25 11.14 24.93 7.77
N GLY A 26 10.79 26.13 7.34
CA GLY A 26 9.48 26.73 7.63
C GLY A 26 8.32 26.11 6.87
N ALA A 27 8.64 25.30 5.85
CA ALA A 27 7.65 24.63 4.99
C ALA A 27 7.52 23.12 5.25
N VAL A 28 8.18 22.59 6.30
CA VAL A 28 8.09 21.19 6.72
C VAL A 28 7.48 21.13 8.12
N SER A 29 6.43 20.35 8.28
CA SER A 29 5.81 20.01 9.57
C SER A 29 6.09 18.55 9.89
N VAL A 30 6.59 18.26 11.10
CA VAL A 30 6.88 16.90 11.58
C VAL A 30 6.26 16.78 12.94
N VAL A 31 5.17 16.02 13.07
CA VAL A 31 4.33 15.97 14.27
C VAL A 31 3.93 14.53 14.57
N TRP A 32 4.06 14.12 15.82
CA TRP A 32 3.51 12.86 16.29
C TRP A 32 1.98 12.91 16.26
N GLN A 33 1.34 11.90 15.70
CA GLN A 33 -0.10 11.75 15.63
C GLN A 33 -0.54 10.56 16.50
N ASP A 34 -1.19 10.84 17.61
CA ASP A 34 -1.62 9.81 18.55
C ASP A 34 -2.58 8.80 17.93
N GLU A 35 -3.47 9.27 17.06
CA GLU A 35 -4.46 8.42 16.38
C GLU A 35 -3.80 7.42 15.41
N LEU A 36 -2.71 7.82 14.78
CA LEU A 36 -1.97 7.01 13.81
C LEU A 36 -0.83 6.22 14.46
N GLN A 37 -0.47 6.53 15.71
CA GLN A 37 0.72 6.00 16.40
C GLN A 37 1.98 6.10 15.55
N SER A 38 2.13 7.23 14.82
CA SER A 38 3.19 7.48 13.86
C SER A 38 3.48 8.99 13.77
N ILE A 39 4.65 9.34 13.23
CA ILE A 39 4.97 10.72 12.90
C ILE A 39 4.42 11.03 11.51
N GLU A 40 3.64 12.09 11.42
CA GLU A 40 3.21 12.66 10.14
C GLU A 40 4.18 13.76 9.72
N ILE A 41 4.66 13.66 8.48
CA ILE A 41 5.53 14.63 7.83
C ILE A 41 4.72 15.31 6.72
N VAL A 42 4.43 16.60 6.88
CA VAL A 42 3.73 17.38 5.85
C VAL A 42 4.72 18.32 5.18
N ILE A 43 4.90 18.16 3.87
CA ILE A 43 5.75 18.99 3.02
C ILE A 43 4.84 19.97 2.25
N ARG A 44 4.94 21.25 2.62
CA ARG A 44 4.10 22.32 2.07
C ARG A 44 4.59 22.74 0.68
N ARG A 45 3.71 23.38 -0.08
CA ARG A 45 4.01 23.85 -1.45
C ARG A 45 5.25 24.75 -1.54
N ASN A 46 5.48 25.57 -0.52
CA ASN A 46 6.64 26.48 -0.47
C ASN A 46 7.93 25.82 0.01
N ALA A 47 7.95 24.50 0.23
CA ALA A 47 9.15 23.76 0.66
C ALA A 47 10.24 23.63 -0.40
N ARG A 48 9.95 24.00 -1.66
CA ARG A 48 10.81 23.83 -2.83
C ARG A 48 11.17 22.37 -3.08
N ALA A 49 10.26 21.45 -2.74
CA ALA A 49 10.44 20.03 -2.99
C ALA A 49 10.41 19.72 -4.49
N SER A 50 11.21 18.74 -4.90
CA SER A 50 11.23 18.21 -6.27
C SER A 50 11.44 16.69 -6.24
N SER A 51 11.18 16.01 -7.36
CA SER A 51 11.37 14.58 -7.49
C SER A 51 12.82 14.12 -7.24
N ASP A 52 13.80 14.97 -7.53
CA ASP A 52 15.22 14.67 -7.30
C ASP A 52 15.56 14.46 -5.82
N GLN A 53 14.73 15.00 -4.92
CA GLN A 53 14.90 14.88 -3.47
C GLN A 53 14.20 13.66 -2.87
N PHE A 54 13.37 12.91 -3.62
CA PHE A 54 12.58 11.81 -3.09
C PHE A 54 13.40 10.76 -2.35
N SER A 55 14.56 10.38 -2.88
CA SER A 55 15.45 9.42 -2.21
C SER A 55 15.96 9.94 -0.86
N CYS A 56 16.29 11.22 -0.77
CA CYS A 56 16.73 11.85 0.46
C CYS A 56 15.58 11.96 1.46
N ILE A 57 14.42 12.43 1.02
CA ILE A 57 13.21 12.57 1.84
C ILE A 57 12.79 11.19 2.39
N HIS A 58 12.77 10.16 1.55
CA HIS A 58 12.43 8.80 1.96
C HIS A 58 13.37 8.27 3.05
N LYS A 59 14.69 8.46 2.88
CA LYS A 59 15.67 8.06 3.89
C LYS A 59 15.56 8.87 5.19
N ALA A 60 15.21 10.15 5.10
CA ALA A 60 15.00 11.02 6.26
C ALA A 60 13.75 10.64 7.04
N ALA A 61 12.68 10.30 6.35
CA ALA A 61 11.40 9.90 6.91
C ALA A 61 11.41 8.47 7.49
N ALA A 62 12.27 7.59 6.99
CA ALA A 62 12.32 6.16 7.34
C ALA A 62 10.96 5.46 7.11
N THR A 63 10.23 5.13 8.19
CA THR A 63 8.92 4.45 8.14
C THR A 63 7.75 5.40 8.35
N GLU A 64 8.03 6.70 8.52
CA GLU A 64 7.00 7.68 8.85
C GLU A 64 6.16 8.09 7.62
N ILE A 65 4.98 8.62 7.88
CA ILE A 65 4.03 9.03 6.83
C ILE A 65 4.47 10.36 6.23
N VAL A 66 4.68 10.39 4.91
CA VAL A 66 5.04 11.60 4.16
C VAL A 66 3.88 12.04 3.28
N THR A 67 3.42 13.26 3.50
CA THR A 67 2.35 13.90 2.75
C THR A 67 2.85 15.19 2.09
N PHE A 68 2.63 15.33 0.79
CA PHE A 68 2.89 16.56 0.05
C PHE A 68 1.58 17.32 -0.16
N GLU A 69 1.56 18.62 0.16
CA GLU A 69 0.38 19.48 -0.16
C GLU A 69 0.20 19.67 -1.68
N GLU A 70 1.25 19.48 -2.46
CA GLU A 70 1.16 19.50 -3.91
C GLU A 70 0.80 18.11 -4.44
N GLN A 71 -0.38 17.99 -5.04
CA GLN A 71 -0.94 16.72 -5.50
C GLN A 71 -0.06 16.00 -6.52
N SER A 72 0.58 16.74 -7.42
CA SER A 72 1.50 16.17 -8.42
C SER A 72 2.73 15.54 -7.77
N LEU A 73 3.33 16.19 -6.76
CA LEU A 73 4.44 15.65 -5.99
C LEU A 73 4.01 14.47 -5.12
N GLN A 74 2.81 14.53 -4.52
CA GLN A 74 2.25 13.40 -3.77
C GLN A 74 2.11 12.16 -4.65
N SER A 75 1.54 12.31 -5.84
CA SER A 75 1.39 11.20 -6.80
C SER A 75 2.76 10.65 -7.22
N ALA A 76 3.68 11.53 -7.63
CA ALA A 76 5.02 11.14 -8.04
C ALA A 76 5.83 10.46 -6.92
N TYR A 77 5.66 10.91 -5.66
CA TYR A 77 6.31 10.27 -4.51
C TYR A 77 5.72 8.91 -4.21
N SER A 78 4.40 8.75 -4.35
CA SER A 78 3.74 7.45 -4.22
C SER A 78 4.26 6.47 -5.27
N ASP A 79 4.36 6.88 -6.53
CA ASP A 79 4.92 6.06 -7.61
C ASP A 79 6.40 5.70 -7.34
N TYR A 80 7.20 6.67 -6.89
CA TYR A 80 8.58 6.43 -6.49
C TYR A 80 8.71 5.37 -5.40
N THR A 81 7.88 5.43 -4.36
CA THR A 81 7.91 4.47 -3.25
C THR A 81 7.44 3.09 -3.68
N VAL A 82 6.42 2.98 -4.52
CA VAL A 82 5.98 1.72 -5.12
C VAL A 82 7.13 1.06 -5.89
N GLU A 83 7.81 1.81 -6.78
CA GLU A 83 8.93 1.27 -7.55
C GLU A 83 10.13 0.87 -6.67
N LEU A 84 10.41 1.65 -5.63
CA LEU A 84 11.48 1.35 -4.67
C LEU A 84 11.25 0.01 -3.95
N TYR A 85 10.01 -0.27 -3.56
CA TYR A 85 9.66 -1.50 -2.84
C TYR A 85 9.28 -2.67 -3.74
N ARG A 86 9.01 -2.44 -5.03
CA ARG A 86 8.59 -3.47 -5.99
C ARG A 86 9.45 -4.73 -5.99
N PRO A 87 10.81 -4.68 -6.04
CA PRO A 87 11.63 -5.90 -6.05
C PRO A 87 11.43 -6.76 -4.80
N ARG A 88 11.31 -6.12 -3.64
CA ARG A 88 11.06 -6.79 -2.37
C ARG A 88 9.64 -7.39 -2.34
N MET A 89 8.64 -6.63 -2.77
CA MET A 89 7.25 -7.10 -2.86
C MET A 89 7.12 -8.32 -3.77
N ILE A 90 7.78 -8.30 -4.94
CA ILE A 90 7.80 -9.47 -5.84
C ILE A 90 8.43 -10.68 -5.14
N ALA A 91 9.55 -10.52 -4.46
CA ALA A 91 10.23 -11.62 -3.78
C ALA A 91 9.37 -12.22 -2.66
N GLU A 92 8.78 -11.38 -1.81
CA GLU A 92 7.94 -11.80 -0.68
C GLU A 92 6.65 -12.47 -1.15
N THR A 93 5.95 -11.86 -2.11
CA THR A 93 4.68 -12.42 -2.64
C THR A 93 4.93 -13.69 -3.45
N LYS A 94 6.02 -13.76 -4.23
CA LYS A 94 6.45 -15.00 -4.90
C LYS A 94 6.70 -16.13 -3.91
N ALA A 95 7.38 -15.86 -2.80
CA ALA A 95 7.61 -16.84 -1.76
C ALA A 95 6.29 -17.35 -1.14
N ALA A 96 5.32 -16.43 -0.91
CA ALA A 96 4.01 -16.78 -0.39
C ALA A 96 3.23 -17.71 -1.33
N VAL A 97 3.11 -17.37 -2.62
CA VAL A 97 2.42 -18.24 -3.60
C VAL A 97 3.15 -19.56 -3.82
N THR A 98 4.49 -19.59 -3.73
CA THR A 98 5.29 -20.83 -3.79
C THR A 98 4.97 -21.75 -2.62
N LYS A 99 4.94 -21.21 -1.40
CA LYS A 99 4.60 -21.95 -0.17
C LYS A 99 3.21 -22.59 -0.24
N LEU A 100 2.28 -21.93 -0.92
CA LEU A 100 0.91 -22.42 -1.13
C LEU A 100 0.78 -23.39 -2.31
N GLY A 101 1.87 -23.66 -3.05
CA GLY A 101 1.87 -24.52 -4.23
C GLY A 101 1.18 -23.89 -5.45
N LEU A 102 1.03 -22.55 -5.49
CA LEU A 102 0.27 -21.82 -6.50
C LEU A 102 1.15 -21.10 -7.53
N LEU A 103 2.47 -21.28 -7.51
CA LEU A 103 3.34 -20.65 -8.50
C LEU A 103 3.34 -21.39 -9.84
N ASN A 104 3.19 -22.71 -9.84
CA ASN A 104 3.10 -23.49 -11.06
C ASN A 104 1.79 -23.17 -11.78
N ASP A 105 1.86 -23.01 -13.09
CA ASP A 105 0.73 -22.66 -13.94
C ASP A 105 0.00 -21.37 -13.54
N PHE A 106 0.74 -20.43 -12.89
CA PHE A 106 0.19 -19.14 -12.48
C PHE A 106 -0.41 -18.41 -13.69
N PRO A 107 -1.68 -17.96 -13.61
CA PRO A 107 -2.32 -17.24 -14.69
C PRO A 107 -1.57 -15.93 -15.03
N LYS A 108 -1.19 -15.73 -16.30
CA LYS A 108 -0.54 -14.49 -16.77
C LYS A 108 -1.57 -13.60 -17.43
N ARG A 109 -1.59 -12.31 -17.08
CA ARG A 109 -2.52 -11.33 -17.65
C ARG A 109 -2.55 -11.34 -19.18
N SER A 110 -1.39 -11.52 -19.80
CA SER A 110 -1.23 -11.55 -21.27
C SER A 110 -1.97 -12.68 -22.00
N HIS A 111 -2.45 -13.69 -21.30
CA HIS A 111 -3.20 -14.82 -21.88
C HIS A 111 -4.71 -14.59 -21.91
N TYR A 112 -5.19 -13.46 -21.40
CA TYR A 112 -6.63 -13.16 -21.28
C TYR A 112 -6.99 -11.88 -22.04
N THR A 113 -8.13 -11.89 -22.69
CA THR A 113 -8.59 -10.77 -23.52
C THR A 113 -8.96 -9.57 -22.66
N ASP A 114 -9.63 -9.80 -21.54
CA ASP A 114 -10.06 -8.75 -20.63
C ASP A 114 -9.68 -9.04 -19.18
N LEU A 115 -9.85 -8.02 -18.33
CA LEU A 115 -9.51 -8.09 -16.92
C LEU A 115 -10.44 -9.01 -16.13
N ARG A 116 -11.69 -9.17 -16.57
CA ARG A 116 -12.68 -10.02 -15.89
C ARG A 116 -12.36 -11.50 -16.09
N GLU A 117 -11.97 -11.88 -17.31
CA GLU A 117 -11.51 -13.23 -17.59
C GLU A 117 -10.27 -13.57 -16.75
N TYR A 118 -9.32 -12.63 -16.69
CA TYR A 118 -8.12 -12.79 -15.86
C TYR A 118 -8.44 -12.92 -14.37
N ALA A 119 -9.29 -12.05 -13.82
CA ALA A 119 -9.74 -12.13 -12.43
C ALA A 119 -10.41 -13.48 -12.12
N GLY A 120 -11.29 -13.95 -13.01
CA GLY A 120 -11.91 -15.28 -12.90
C GLY A 120 -10.91 -16.42 -12.92
N ALA A 121 -9.86 -16.31 -13.74
CA ALA A 121 -8.78 -17.31 -13.78
C ALA A 121 -7.96 -17.33 -12.49
N LEU A 122 -7.69 -16.17 -11.86
CA LEU A 122 -7.04 -16.10 -10.55
C LEU A 122 -7.89 -16.78 -9.46
N GLU A 123 -9.21 -16.56 -9.47
CA GLU A 123 -10.12 -17.25 -8.54
C GLU A 123 -10.12 -18.77 -8.75
N GLN A 124 -10.23 -19.24 -10.00
CA GLN A 124 -10.21 -20.67 -10.34
C GLN A 124 -8.87 -21.33 -9.95
N HIS A 125 -7.76 -20.62 -10.15
CA HIS A 125 -6.43 -21.08 -9.73
C HIS A 125 -6.33 -21.31 -8.21
N CYS A 126 -7.13 -20.57 -7.43
CA CYS A 126 -7.26 -20.75 -5.99
C CYS A 126 -8.33 -21.78 -5.56
N GLY A 127 -9.02 -22.41 -6.52
CA GLY A 127 -10.13 -23.34 -6.26
C GLY A 127 -11.46 -22.65 -5.93
N LEU A 128 -11.62 -21.37 -6.29
CA LEU A 128 -12.85 -20.61 -6.15
C LEU A 128 -13.62 -20.59 -7.48
N MET A 129 -14.92 -20.31 -7.42
CA MET A 129 -15.71 -20.04 -8.62
C MET A 129 -15.35 -18.66 -9.20
N ALA A 130 -15.26 -18.55 -10.51
CA ALA A 130 -15.06 -17.28 -11.19
C ALA A 130 -16.14 -16.26 -10.82
N GLY A 131 -15.74 -15.03 -10.48
CA GLY A 131 -16.63 -13.96 -10.05
C GLY A 131 -17.19 -14.11 -8.63
N SER A 132 -16.64 -14.99 -7.81
CA SER A 132 -17.14 -15.23 -6.44
C SER A 132 -16.70 -14.15 -5.44
N VAL A 133 -15.47 -13.63 -5.57
CA VAL A 133 -14.87 -12.68 -4.62
C VAL A 133 -14.14 -11.50 -5.27
N LEU A 134 -13.79 -11.60 -6.56
CA LEU A 134 -13.17 -10.49 -7.29
C LEU A 134 -14.22 -9.76 -8.13
N ARG A 135 -14.24 -8.43 -8.03
CA ARG A 135 -15.11 -7.54 -8.82
C ARG A 135 -14.26 -6.67 -9.70
N VAL A 136 -14.61 -6.62 -10.99
CA VAL A 136 -13.92 -5.79 -11.98
C VAL A 136 -14.78 -4.59 -12.35
N SER A 137 -14.19 -3.40 -12.25
CA SER A 137 -14.80 -2.14 -12.65
C SER A 137 -13.77 -1.30 -13.41
N GLY A 138 -13.97 -1.18 -14.73
CA GLY A 138 -12.99 -0.55 -15.62
C GLY A 138 -11.64 -1.30 -15.58
N ASP A 139 -10.59 -0.60 -15.19
CA ASP A 139 -9.21 -1.09 -15.07
C ASP A 139 -8.85 -1.55 -13.64
N SER A 140 -9.82 -1.58 -12.75
CA SER A 140 -9.64 -1.89 -11.33
C SER A 140 -10.26 -3.24 -10.96
N VAL A 141 -9.56 -3.98 -10.09
CA VAL A 141 -10.06 -5.18 -9.44
C VAL A 141 -10.22 -4.91 -7.95
N SER A 142 -11.33 -5.30 -7.39
CA SER A 142 -11.58 -5.20 -5.94
C SER A 142 -11.91 -6.56 -5.35
N PHE A 143 -11.45 -6.78 -4.12
CA PHE A 143 -11.79 -7.96 -3.35
C PHE A 143 -13.04 -7.68 -2.53
N ASP A 144 -14.12 -8.41 -2.84
CA ASP A 144 -15.45 -8.27 -2.26
C ASP A 144 -16.00 -9.67 -1.86
N PRO A 145 -15.49 -10.26 -0.80
CA PRO A 145 -15.94 -11.57 -0.35
C PRO A 145 -17.31 -11.47 0.33
N PRO A 146 -18.13 -12.55 0.29
CA PRO A 146 -19.28 -12.67 1.14
C PRO A 146 -18.92 -12.49 2.62
N ARG A 147 -19.82 -11.92 3.41
CA ARG A 147 -19.61 -11.72 4.86
C ARG A 147 -19.37 -13.05 5.56
N GLU A 148 -18.25 -13.14 6.25
CA GLU A 148 -17.88 -14.32 7.03
C GLU A 148 -18.04 -14.05 8.54
N THR A 149 -18.31 -15.10 9.29
CA THR A 149 -18.66 -15.01 10.73
C THR A 149 -17.45 -14.95 11.66
N GLY A 150 -16.23 -14.76 11.14
CA GLY A 150 -15.06 -14.60 11.99
C GLY A 150 -13.74 -14.47 11.25
N PRO A 151 -12.76 -13.78 11.85
CA PRO A 151 -11.48 -13.49 11.20
C PRO A 151 -10.68 -14.74 10.85
N MET A 152 -10.72 -15.79 11.67
CA MET A 152 -10.02 -17.04 11.39
C MET A 152 -10.61 -17.81 10.20
N VAL A 153 -11.93 -17.78 10.04
CA VAL A 153 -12.63 -18.37 8.89
C VAL A 153 -12.26 -17.62 7.62
N PHE A 154 -12.31 -16.28 7.69
CA PHE A 154 -11.92 -15.40 6.60
C PHE A 154 -10.49 -15.68 6.13
N THR A 155 -9.51 -15.67 7.05
CA THR A 155 -8.11 -15.88 6.71
C THR A 155 -7.92 -17.23 6.03
N ARG A 156 -8.43 -18.32 6.61
CA ARG A 156 -8.27 -19.67 6.05
C ARG A 156 -8.90 -19.82 4.66
N LYS A 157 -10.06 -19.21 4.44
CA LYS A 157 -10.81 -19.33 3.19
C LYS A 157 -10.17 -18.55 2.06
N TYR A 158 -9.62 -17.36 2.37
CA TYR A 158 -9.17 -16.41 1.35
C TYR A 158 -7.65 -16.24 1.28
N GLU A 159 -6.86 -16.95 2.11
CA GLU A 159 -5.40 -16.87 2.11
C GLU A 159 -4.82 -17.05 0.71
N LYS A 160 -5.30 -18.04 -0.03
CA LYS A 160 -4.80 -18.36 -1.39
C LYS A 160 -5.05 -17.22 -2.36
N ILE A 161 -6.29 -16.73 -2.44
CA ILE A 161 -6.64 -15.67 -3.39
C ILE A 161 -5.96 -14.35 -3.02
N LEU A 162 -5.82 -14.03 -1.74
CA LEU A 162 -5.08 -12.84 -1.31
C LEU A 162 -3.60 -12.94 -1.70
N ALA A 163 -2.94 -14.07 -1.49
CA ALA A 163 -1.56 -14.27 -1.91
C ALA A 163 -1.41 -14.14 -3.44
N VAL A 164 -2.33 -14.71 -4.20
CA VAL A 164 -2.34 -14.70 -5.67
C VAL A 164 -2.55 -13.28 -6.22
N VAL A 165 -3.52 -12.52 -5.72
CA VAL A 165 -3.73 -11.13 -6.18
C VAL A 165 -2.61 -10.20 -5.77
N MET A 166 -2.01 -10.39 -4.58
CA MET A 166 -0.84 -9.61 -4.16
C MET A 166 0.36 -9.87 -5.06
N TYR A 167 0.58 -11.13 -5.47
CA TYR A 167 1.65 -11.44 -6.42
C TYR A 167 1.36 -10.87 -7.81
N ALA A 168 0.13 -11.03 -8.33
CA ALA A 168 -0.29 -10.44 -9.60
C ALA A 168 -0.10 -8.92 -9.63
N THR A 169 -0.43 -8.23 -8.52
CA THR A 169 -0.21 -6.79 -8.36
C THR A 169 1.30 -6.45 -8.33
N ALA A 170 2.08 -7.20 -7.58
CA ALA A 170 3.52 -6.95 -7.46
C ALA A 170 4.26 -7.08 -8.80
N VAL A 171 3.87 -8.07 -9.64
CA VAL A 171 4.47 -8.26 -10.99
C VAL A 171 3.87 -7.33 -12.05
N GLY A 172 2.84 -6.56 -11.74
CA GLY A 172 2.21 -5.61 -12.66
C GLY A 172 1.09 -6.19 -13.53
N ASP A 173 0.66 -7.42 -13.27
CA ASP A 173 -0.47 -8.06 -13.96
C ASP A 173 -1.84 -7.48 -13.54
N LEU A 174 -1.90 -6.86 -12.34
CA LEU A 174 -3.01 -6.05 -11.84
C LEU A 174 -2.49 -4.65 -11.51
N GLU A 175 -2.91 -3.65 -12.28
CA GLU A 175 -2.46 -2.26 -12.07
C GLU A 175 -3.15 -1.61 -10.87
N LYS A 176 -4.45 -1.88 -10.69
CA LYS A 176 -5.27 -1.32 -9.61
C LYS A 176 -5.99 -2.45 -8.88
N PHE A 177 -5.58 -2.66 -7.64
CA PHE A 177 -6.23 -3.61 -6.74
C PHE A 177 -6.63 -2.92 -5.44
N GLY A 178 -7.82 -3.23 -4.94
CA GLY A 178 -8.35 -2.68 -3.69
C GLY A 178 -9.26 -3.65 -2.95
N PHE A 179 -9.64 -3.25 -1.74
CA PHE A 179 -10.60 -3.97 -0.92
C PHE A 179 -11.89 -3.15 -0.86
N ILE A 180 -13.04 -3.81 -1.06
CA ILE A 180 -14.33 -3.18 -0.71
C ILE A 180 -14.43 -3.26 0.80
N GLY A 181 -14.18 -2.13 1.46
CA GLY A 181 -14.24 -2.02 2.91
C GLY A 181 -15.67 -1.89 3.42
N ASN A 182 -15.82 -1.86 4.76
CA ASN A 182 -17.11 -1.76 5.49
C ASN A 182 -17.85 -0.43 5.30
N ALA A 183 -17.56 0.38 4.30
CA ALA A 183 -18.26 1.64 4.03
C ALA A 183 -19.80 1.47 3.86
N ALA A 184 -20.25 0.28 3.47
CA ALA A 184 -21.68 -0.05 3.38
C ALA A 184 -22.40 -0.21 4.74
N VAL A 185 -21.67 -0.14 5.87
CA VAL A 185 -22.28 -0.27 7.21
C VAL A 185 -22.76 1.08 7.77
N ALA A 186 -22.24 2.19 7.26
CA ALA A 186 -22.60 3.53 7.76
C ALA A 186 -24.00 3.98 7.33
N ASP A 187 -24.52 3.52 6.19
CA ASP A 187 -25.82 3.97 5.65
C ASP A 187 -27.06 3.30 6.27
N THR A 188 -26.89 2.20 7.02
CA THR A 188 -28.03 1.50 7.64
C THR A 188 -28.32 1.90 9.08
N ALA A 189 -27.47 2.69 9.72
CA ALA A 189 -27.65 3.14 11.11
C ALA A 189 -28.38 4.49 11.25
N GLY A 190 -28.70 5.17 10.14
CA GLY A 190 -29.27 6.53 10.12
C GLY A 190 -30.80 6.61 9.97
N ASN A 191 -31.55 5.51 9.95
CA ASN A 191 -32.98 5.58 9.75
C ASN A 191 -33.76 4.65 10.72
N ARG A 192 -33.80 5.09 11.99
CA ARG A 192 -34.86 4.69 12.96
C ARG A 192 -35.21 5.84 13.89
#